data_3b470a937bf20b88f3ec192e2c47dd91
#
_entry.id   3b470a937bf20b88f3ec192e2c47dd91
#
_cell.length_a   1.000
_cell.length_b   1.000
_cell.length_c   1.000
_cell.angle_alpha   90.00
_cell.angle_beta   90.00
_cell.angle_gamma   90.00
#
_symmetry.space_group_name_H-M   'P 1'
#
loop_
_entity.id
_entity.type
_entity.pdbx_description
1 polymer ?
#
loop_
_entity_poly.entity_id
_entity_poly.type
_entity_poly.pdbx_seq_one_letter_code
_entity_poly.pdbx_strand_id
1 'polypeptide(L)'
;MNKWFLLGLCVLFCRTADASSFRCGRKLVKVGESSNALVRKCGAPARKYSAREKVSEHGRQRDTTVSNWVYKRSGKKDMIVSVRGGTVVRMQVD
;
A
#
# COMPACT_ATOMS: atom_id res chain seq x y z
N MET A 1 20.52 27.50 -25.58
CA MET A 1 20.28 27.15 -25.41
C MET A 1 19.63 26.39 -25.19
N ASN A 2 19.26 26.02 -25.10
CA ASN A 2 18.66 25.42 -24.83
C ASN A 2 18.41 24.58 -24.25
N LYS A 3 18.36 24.38 -23.73
CA LYS A 3 18.25 23.66 -23.10
C LYS A 3 17.31 23.34 -22.50
N TRP A 4 16.82 23.32 -22.34
CA TRP A 4 16.02 23.09 -21.71
C TRP A 4 15.24 22.26 -21.93
N PHE A 5 15.21 22.03 -22.22
CA PHE A 5 14.69 21.30 -22.36
C PHE A 5 14.60 20.32 -21.92
N LEU A 6 14.89 20.10 -21.66
CA LEU A 6 15.00 19.26 -21.19
C LEU A 6 14.49 18.88 -20.42
N LEU A 7 14.34 19.02 -20.10
CA LEU A 7 13.90 18.80 -19.26
C LEU A 7 12.88 18.27 -19.09
N GLY A 8 12.50 18.35 -19.07
CA GLY A 8 11.39 17.95 -18.69
C GLY A 8 11.07 16.62 -18.90
N LEU A 9 11.40 16.23 -19.12
CA LEU A 9 11.10 15.16 -19.24
C LEU A 9 10.91 14.32 -18.33
N CYS A 10 11.06 14.26 -17.82
CA CYS A 10 10.99 13.43 -16.97
C CYS A 10 9.89 13.08 -16.46
N VAL A 11 9.42 13.16 -16.46
CA VAL A 11 8.50 12.95 -15.90
C VAL A 11 7.77 12.04 -16.02
N LEU A 12 7.68 11.58 -16.24
CA LEU A 12 7.12 10.87 -16.29
C LEU A 12 6.83 9.96 -15.78
N PHE A 13 6.69 9.69 -15.37
CA PHE A 13 6.43 8.84 -14.92
C PHE A 13 5.75 8.45 -14.30
N CYS A 14 5.68 8.07 -14.12
CA CYS A 14 5.29 7.08 -13.56
C CYS A 14 4.31 7.02 -12.71
N ARG A 15 3.46 6.44 -12.71
CA ARG A 15 2.51 6.29 -11.94
C ARG A 15 2.27 5.01 -11.60
N THR A 16 2.40 4.62 -10.50
CA THR A 16 2.06 3.31 -10.04
C THR A 16 0.74 3.40 -9.35
N ALA A 17 0.11 2.28 -9.08
CA ALA A 17 -1.08 2.22 -8.27
C ALA A 17 -0.76 2.08 -6.79
N ASP A 18 0.51 2.01 -6.45
CA ASP A 18 0.92 1.86 -5.06
C ASP A 18 0.79 3.17 -4.31
N ALA A 19 0.51 3.09 -3.05
CA ALA A 19 0.46 4.24 -2.17
C ALA A 19 1.26 3.95 -0.91
N SER A 20 1.79 4.96 -0.27
CA SER A 20 2.50 4.78 0.99
C SER A 20 1.67 5.24 2.17
N SER A 21 0.51 5.80 1.94
CA SER A 21 -0.39 6.20 3.01
C SER A 21 -1.82 6.15 2.53
N PHE A 22 -2.73 6.10 3.47
CA PHE A 22 -4.13 5.92 3.20
C PHE A 22 -4.89 6.68 4.29
N ARG A 23 -5.87 7.44 3.87
CA ARG A 23 -6.61 8.28 4.80
C ARG A 23 -7.99 7.68 5.08
N CYS A 24 -8.30 7.50 6.35
CA CYS A 24 -9.61 7.06 6.81
C CYS A 24 -10.25 8.23 7.53
N GLY A 25 -11.17 8.91 6.85
CA GLY A 25 -11.73 10.12 7.41
C GLY A 25 -10.63 11.14 7.60
N ARG A 26 -10.35 11.50 8.83
CA ARG A 26 -9.30 12.47 9.12
C ARG A 26 -8.00 11.82 9.53
N LYS A 27 -7.98 10.51 9.67
CA LYS A 27 -6.80 9.84 10.19
C LYS A 27 -5.99 9.24 9.06
N LEU A 28 -4.70 9.30 9.19
CA LEU A 28 -3.78 8.84 8.17
C LEU A 28 -3.06 7.58 8.64
N VAL A 29 -3.04 6.58 7.79
CA VAL A 29 -2.32 5.34 8.04
C VAL A 29 -1.17 5.26 7.05
N LYS A 30 0.00 4.91 7.51
CA LYS A 30 1.19 4.80 6.65
C LYS A 30 1.72 3.39 6.67
N VAL A 31 2.43 3.04 5.61
CA VAL A 31 3.18 1.79 5.58
C VAL A 31 4.15 1.79 6.75
N GLY A 32 4.23 0.66 7.45
CA GLY A 32 5.05 0.53 8.64
C GLY A 32 4.26 0.60 9.94
N GLU A 33 3.02 1.05 9.88
CA GLU A 33 2.20 1.08 11.09
C GLU A 33 1.68 -0.31 11.40
N SER A 34 1.29 -0.53 12.65
CA SER A 34 0.79 -1.83 13.05
C SER A 34 -0.65 -2.02 12.58
N SER A 35 -1.04 -3.28 12.46
CA SER A 35 -2.42 -3.58 12.10
C SER A 35 -3.38 -3.09 13.18
N ASN A 36 -2.95 -3.05 14.43
CA ASN A 36 -3.78 -2.51 15.50
C ASN A 36 -4.05 -1.03 15.28
N ALA A 37 -3.03 -0.28 14.85
CA ALA A 37 -3.23 1.13 14.53
C ALA A 37 -4.18 1.30 13.35
N LEU A 38 -4.08 0.41 12.38
CA LEU A 38 -4.97 0.44 11.22
C LEU A 38 -6.42 0.27 11.67
N VAL A 39 -6.68 -0.69 12.54
CA VAL A 39 -8.05 -0.92 13.03
C VAL A 39 -8.53 0.25 13.86
N ARG A 40 -7.66 0.81 14.70
CA ARG A 40 -8.08 1.96 15.50
C ARG A 40 -8.44 3.16 14.65
N LYS A 41 -7.75 3.34 13.54
CA LYS A 41 -7.96 4.50 12.69
C LYS A 41 -9.04 4.28 11.66
N CYS A 42 -9.13 3.08 11.13
CA CYS A 42 -9.99 2.81 9.99
C CYS A 42 -11.11 1.82 10.30
N GLY A 43 -11.06 1.14 11.43
CA GLY A 43 -12.05 0.13 11.75
C GLY A 43 -11.77 -1.17 11.01
N ALA A 44 -12.74 -2.04 11.03
CA ALA A 44 -12.63 -3.33 10.37
C ALA A 44 -12.71 -3.15 8.85
N PRO A 45 -11.95 -3.92 8.08
CA PRO A 45 -12.05 -3.85 6.63
C PRO A 45 -13.36 -4.49 6.15
N ALA A 46 -13.74 -4.15 4.92
CA ALA A 46 -14.92 -4.77 4.33
C ALA A 46 -14.67 -6.24 4.08
N ARG A 47 -13.42 -6.61 3.83
CA ARG A 47 -13.07 -7.99 3.50
C ARG A 47 -11.60 -8.20 3.74
N LYS A 48 -11.23 -9.42 4.09
CA LYS A 48 -9.84 -9.83 4.22
C LYS A 48 -9.63 -11.09 3.42
N TYR A 49 -8.46 -11.24 2.83
CA TYR A 49 -8.08 -12.50 2.22
C TYR A 49 -6.58 -12.67 2.31
N SER A 50 -6.14 -13.92 2.32
CA SER A 50 -4.72 -14.23 2.43
C SER A 50 -4.13 -14.43 1.05
N ALA A 51 -2.88 -14.08 0.90
CA ALA A 51 -2.13 -14.33 -0.32
C ALA A 51 -0.73 -14.76 0.06
N ARG A 52 -0.13 -15.58 -0.79
CA ARG A 52 1.24 -15.97 -0.59
C ARG A 52 2.13 -15.09 -1.41
N GLU A 53 3.23 -14.69 -0.84
CA GLU A 53 4.22 -13.87 -1.52
C GLU A 53 5.59 -14.45 -1.33
N LYS A 54 6.45 -14.20 -2.29
CA LYS A 54 7.84 -14.57 -2.17
C LYS A 54 8.64 -13.36 -1.72
N VAL A 55 9.44 -13.57 -0.70
CA VAL A 55 10.33 -12.52 -0.22
C VAL A 55 11.76 -13.00 -0.32
N SER A 56 12.65 -12.08 -0.57
CA SER A 56 14.06 -12.36 -0.66
C SER A 56 14.73 -11.85 0.61
N GLU A 57 15.37 -12.74 1.34
CA GLU A 57 16.09 -12.38 2.54
C GLU A 57 17.44 -13.03 2.49
N HIS A 58 18.48 -12.26 2.66
CA HIS A 58 19.84 -12.80 2.71
C HIS A 58 20.16 -13.69 1.52
N GLY A 59 19.69 -13.30 0.34
CA GLY A 59 19.95 -14.06 -0.87
C GLY A 59 19.10 -15.30 -1.03
N ARG A 60 18.13 -15.52 -0.15
CA ARG A 60 17.27 -16.67 -0.21
C ARG A 60 15.84 -16.24 -0.41
N GLN A 61 15.09 -17.04 -1.15
CA GLN A 61 13.69 -16.77 -1.33
C GLN A 61 12.90 -17.67 -0.41
N ARG A 62 11.85 -17.13 0.14
CA ARG A 62 10.93 -17.95 0.90
C ARG A 62 9.54 -17.38 0.75
N ASP A 63 8.58 -18.25 0.94
CA ASP A 63 7.18 -17.88 0.87
C ASP A 63 6.74 -17.33 2.20
N THR A 64 5.92 -16.31 2.16
CA THR A 64 5.30 -15.78 3.35
C THR A 64 3.85 -15.50 3.04
N THR A 65 3.04 -15.42 4.06
CA THR A 65 1.61 -15.14 3.89
C THR A 65 1.35 -13.70 4.29
N VAL A 66 0.63 -13.00 3.44
CA VAL A 66 0.16 -11.66 3.78
C VAL A 66 -1.35 -11.69 3.84
N SER A 67 -1.90 -10.81 4.65
CA SER A 67 -3.34 -10.63 4.75
C SER A 67 -3.65 -9.34 4.00
N ASN A 68 -4.52 -9.41 3.01
CA ASN A 68 -4.93 -8.24 2.25
C ASN A 68 -6.28 -7.78 2.78
N TRP A 69 -6.31 -6.56 3.27
CA TRP A 69 -7.49 -5.96 3.88
C TRP A 69 -8.08 -4.96 2.91
N VAL A 70 -9.31 -5.16 2.54
CA VAL A 70 -9.98 -4.32 1.55
C VAL A 70 -10.82 -3.28 2.27
N TYR A 71 -10.52 -2.01 2.03
CA TYR A 71 -11.28 -0.90 2.59
C TYR A 71 -12.01 -0.20 1.46
N LYS A 72 -13.32 -0.13 1.58
CA LYS A 72 -14.14 0.56 0.61
C LYS A 72 -14.04 2.06 0.84
N ARG A 73 -14.02 2.81 -0.23
CA ARG A 73 -13.97 4.25 -0.15
C ARG A 73 -15.09 4.83 -0.99
N SER A 74 -15.78 5.79 -0.42
CA SER A 74 -16.92 6.40 -1.08
C SER A 74 -16.47 7.16 -2.33
N GLY A 75 -17.03 6.82 -3.48
CA GLY A 75 -16.72 7.51 -4.72
C GLY A 75 -15.32 7.27 -5.26
N LYS A 76 -14.60 6.29 -4.70
CA LYS A 76 -13.24 5.99 -5.13
C LYS A 76 -13.05 4.50 -5.20
N LYS A 77 -11.97 4.09 -5.83
CA LYS A 77 -11.63 2.68 -5.89
C LYS A 77 -11.23 2.19 -4.50
N ASP A 78 -11.38 0.88 -4.30
CA ASP A 78 -11.03 0.28 -3.02
C ASP A 78 -9.56 0.41 -2.75
N MET A 79 -9.22 0.49 -1.48
CA MET A 79 -7.84 0.48 -1.05
C MET A 79 -7.53 -0.89 -0.46
N ILE A 80 -6.47 -1.51 -0.95
CA ILE A 80 -6.05 -2.81 -0.45
C ILE A 80 -4.80 -2.61 0.38
N VAL A 81 -4.90 -2.94 1.66
CA VAL A 81 -3.80 -2.78 2.61
C VAL A 81 -3.26 -4.17 2.91
N SER A 82 -2.00 -4.39 2.60
CA SER A 82 -1.35 -5.68 2.84
C SER A 82 -0.66 -5.65 4.18
N VAL A 83 -0.97 -6.63 5.01
CA VAL A 83 -0.44 -6.73 6.37
C VAL A 83 0.34 -8.03 6.48
N ARG A 84 1.55 -7.95 6.98
CA ARG A 84 2.38 -9.11 7.22
C ARG A 84 3.00 -9.01 8.60
N GLY A 85 2.80 -10.05 9.41
CA GLY A 85 3.36 -10.05 10.75
C GLY A 85 2.82 -8.94 11.63
N GLY A 86 1.58 -8.52 11.39
CA GLY A 86 0.98 -7.47 12.19
C GLY A 86 1.39 -6.06 11.79
N THR A 87 2.07 -5.91 10.66
CA THR A 87 2.56 -4.60 10.19
C THR A 87 2.08 -4.37 8.77
N VAL A 88 1.67 -3.15 8.49
CA VAL A 88 1.27 -2.75 7.15
C VAL A 88 2.53 -2.66 6.29
N VAL A 89 2.59 -3.47 5.23
CA VAL A 89 3.77 -3.52 4.38
C VAL A 89 3.53 -2.92 3.00
N ARG A 90 2.28 -2.80 2.58
CA ARG A 90 2.01 -2.27 1.25
C ARG A 90 0.57 -1.78 1.18
N MET A 91 0.35 -0.78 0.37
CA MET A 91 -1.01 -0.30 0.09
C MET A 91 -1.15 -0.14 -1.40
N GLN A 92 -2.27 -0.54 -1.93
CA GLN A 92 -2.53 -0.46 -3.35
C GLN A 92 -3.95 0.01 -3.59
N VAL A 93 -4.13 0.76 -4.66
CA VAL A 93 -5.47 1.12 -5.11
C VAL A 93 -5.91 0.06 -6.09
N ASP A 94 -7.09 -0.46 -5.89
CA ASP A 94 -7.61 -1.55 -6.71
C ASP A 94 -7.90 -1.10 -8.14
#